data_282de23371345d01ebedcda61d2f9dc7
#
_entry.id   282de23371345d01ebedcda61d2f9dc7
#
_cell.length_a   1.000
_cell.length_b   1.000
_cell.length_c   1.000
_cell.angle_alpha   90.00
_cell.angle_beta   90.00
_cell.angle_gamma   90.00
#
_symmetry.space_group_name_H-M   'P 1'
#
loop_
_entity.id
_entity.type
_entity.pdbx_description
1 polymer ?
#
loop_
_entity_poly.entity_id
_entity_poly.type
_entity_poly.pdbx_seq_one_letter_code
_entity_poly.pdbx_strand_id
1 'polypeptide(L)'
;GYKMQELIRRAKELLADGTVVRVLGWKAGDMPWNPEPAFFENEEELKDFVYDGFCGANLSKMMIEASKLDGKTMVCLKPCDTYSFNQLLSEHRVDREKAYIIGVGCKGKLDIEKIRSMGIRGIRKIEGASLEDAADTLKFKTASGEKTCAYVDAMLGRCHVCKGKEHQIYDELIGESKDTKDQERFTEVERIEAMSPQERFAYFQSELSKCIRCNACRNVCPACSCRKCVFDSNKFDSSQKANVDS
;
A
#
# COMPACT_ATOMS: atom_id res chain seq x y z
N GLY A 1 -17.47 -2.00 9.53
CA GLY A 1 -17.90 -3.02 8.62
C GLY A 1 -17.50 -4.42 9.07
N TYR A 2 -18.16 -5.43 8.53
CA TYR A 2 -17.98 -6.84 8.94
C TYR A 2 -16.52 -7.34 8.79
N LYS A 3 -15.89 -7.04 7.66
CA LYS A 3 -14.50 -7.50 7.38
C LYS A 3 -13.45 -6.84 8.28
N MET A 4 -13.61 -5.57 8.58
CA MET A 4 -12.74 -4.90 9.57
C MET A 4 -12.94 -5.50 10.96
N GLN A 5 -14.18 -5.77 11.37
CA GLN A 5 -14.46 -6.43 12.64
C GLN A 5 -13.90 -7.85 12.69
N GLU A 6 -13.94 -8.57 11.57
CA GLU A 6 -13.34 -9.90 11.46
C GLU A 6 -11.82 -9.86 11.60
N LEU A 7 -11.15 -8.88 10.97
CA LEU A 7 -9.72 -8.64 11.14
C LEU A 7 -9.36 -8.35 12.61
N ILE A 8 -10.12 -7.48 13.25
CA ILE A 8 -9.91 -7.14 14.67
C ILE A 8 -10.14 -8.36 15.57
N ARG A 9 -11.22 -9.11 15.31
CA ARG A 9 -11.52 -10.34 16.07
C ARG A 9 -10.38 -11.34 15.95
N ARG A 10 -9.90 -11.57 14.72
CA ARG A 10 -8.82 -12.52 14.49
C ARG A 10 -7.49 -12.06 15.11
N ALA A 11 -7.19 -10.76 15.04
CA ALA A 11 -6.03 -10.18 15.71
C ALA A 11 -6.07 -10.39 17.22
N LYS A 12 -7.22 -10.17 17.87
CA LYS A 12 -7.41 -10.43 19.30
C LYS A 12 -7.18 -11.90 19.66
N GLU A 13 -7.73 -12.83 18.89
CA GLU A 13 -7.55 -14.26 19.12
C GLU A 13 -6.08 -14.67 19.03
N LEU A 14 -5.36 -14.22 17.99
CA LEU A 14 -3.96 -14.56 17.77
C LEU A 14 -3.03 -13.95 18.83
N LEU A 15 -3.35 -12.76 19.33
CA LEU A 15 -2.63 -12.15 20.46
C LEU A 15 -2.94 -12.90 21.76
N ALA A 16 -4.19 -13.26 22.01
CA ALA A 16 -4.62 -13.91 23.25
C ALA A 16 -4.05 -15.33 23.40
N ASP A 17 -3.95 -16.10 22.30
CA ASP A 17 -3.41 -17.46 22.34
C ASP A 17 -1.88 -17.52 22.21
N GLY A 18 -1.22 -16.37 22.02
CA GLY A 18 0.23 -16.26 21.92
C GLY A 18 0.80 -16.68 20.56
N THR A 19 -0.02 -16.95 19.54
CA THR A 19 0.46 -17.26 18.17
C THR A 19 1.25 -16.09 17.62
N VAL A 20 0.82 -14.86 17.89
CA VAL A 20 1.56 -13.64 17.56
C VAL A 20 1.73 -12.75 18.80
N VAL A 21 2.74 -11.91 18.80
CA VAL A 21 3.00 -10.95 19.87
C VAL A 21 2.71 -9.52 19.46
N ARG A 22 2.47 -9.27 18.17
CA ARG A 22 2.09 -7.96 17.61
C ARG A 22 1.30 -8.13 16.33
N VAL A 23 0.60 -7.07 15.97
CA VAL A 23 -0.18 -6.97 14.72
C VAL A 23 0.30 -5.75 13.94
N LEU A 24 0.61 -5.92 12.67
CA LEU A 24 0.92 -4.85 11.74
C LEU A 24 -0.28 -4.61 10.83
N GLY A 25 -0.87 -3.44 10.94
CA GLY A 25 -2.04 -3.00 10.19
C GLY A 25 -2.04 -1.50 10.00
N TRP A 26 -3.20 -0.88 10.07
CA TRP A 26 -3.37 0.57 9.93
C TRP A 26 -4.17 1.14 11.09
N LYS A 27 -3.83 2.35 11.49
CA LYS A 27 -4.61 3.19 12.40
C LYS A 27 -5.12 4.44 11.69
N ALA A 28 -6.16 5.06 12.23
CA ALA A 28 -6.64 6.34 11.75
C ALA A 28 -5.53 7.40 11.87
N GLY A 29 -5.31 8.16 10.79
CA GLY A 29 -4.46 9.34 10.79
C GLY A 29 -5.25 10.61 11.11
N ASP A 30 -4.61 11.76 10.94
CA ASP A 30 -5.23 13.07 11.22
C ASP A 30 -6.41 13.39 10.31
N MET A 31 -6.47 12.77 9.13
CA MET A 31 -7.52 12.98 8.15
C MET A 31 -8.18 11.64 7.76
N PRO A 32 -9.48 11.63 7.41
CA PRO A 32 -10.21 10.40 7.06
C PRO A 32 -9.61 9.61 5.89
N TRP A 33 -8.78 10.23 5.06
CA TRP A 33 -8.13 9.62 3.90
C TRP A 33 -6.65 9.29 4.12
N ASN A 34 -6.15 9.43 5.34
CA ASN A 34 -4.72 9.24 5.65
C ASN A 34 -4.50 8.21 6.77
N PRO A 35 -4.98 6.96 6.63
CA PRO A 35 -4.64 5.93 7.58
C PRO A 35 -3.13 5.62 7.52
N GLU A 36 -2.54 5.39 8.68
CA GLU A 36 -1.11 5.18 8.85
C GLU A 36 -0.82 3.73 9.22
N PRO A 37 0.26 3.12 8.67
CA PRO A 37 0.76 1.85 9.18
C PRO A 37 1.07 1.93 10.68
N ALA A 38 0.67 0.89 11.41
CA ALA A 38 0.91 0.84 12.85
C ALA A 38 1.08 -0.59 13.36
N PHE A 39 1.86 -0.73 14.43
CA PHE A 39 1.93 -1.93 15.24
C PHE A 39 0.97 -1.84 16.42
N PHE A 40 0.35 -2.97 16.76
CA PHE A 40 -0.55 -3.14 17.90
C PHE A 40 -0.06 -4.33 18.71
N GLU A 41 0.15 -4.16 20.01
CA GLU A 41 0.71 -5.21 20.86
C GLU A 41 -0.30 -5.80 21.83
N ASN A 42 -1.49 -5.20 21.93
CA ASN A 42 -2.55 -5.64 22.84
C ASN A 42 -3.95 -5.28 22.30
N GLU A 43 -4.96 -5.84 22.97
CA GLU A 43 -6.36 -5.64 22.58
C GLU A 43 -6.83 -4.18 22.69
N GLU A 44 -6.31 -3.43 23.63
CA GLU A 44 -6.68 -2.03 23.82
C GLU A 44 -6.27 -1.17 22.63
N GLU A 45 -5.06 -1.38 22.13
CA GLU A 45 -4.53 -0.68 20.97
C GLU A 45 -5.31 -1.01 19.68
N LEU A 46 -5.86 -2.21 19.56
CA LEU A 46 -6.68 -2.63 18.41
C LEU A 46 -7.98 -1.83 18.24
N LYS A 47 -8.38 -1.02 19.22
CA LYS A 47 -9.52 -0.10 19.08
C LYS A 47 -9.26 0.97 18.02
N ASP A 48 -8.00 1.31 17.78
CA ASP A 48 -7.59 2.29 16.77
C ASP A 48 -7.35 1.67 15.39
N PHE A 49 -7.52 0.35 15.25
CA PHE A 49 -7.32 -0.36 13.98
C PHE A 49 -8.38 0.04 12.96
N VAL A 50 -7.92 0.37 11.75
CA VAL A 50 -8.79 0.69 10.61
C VAL A 50 -8.37 -0.09 9.37
N TYR A 51 -9.35 -0.41 8.51
CA TYR A 51 -9.09 -0.95 7.18
C TYR A 51 -10.17 -0.50 6.20
N ASP A 52 -9.78 0.31 5.22
CA ASP A 52 -10.68 0.86 4.20
C ASP A 52 -9.97 1.07 2.84
N GLY A 53 -10.63 1.73 1.92
CA GLY A 53 -10.11 2.06 0.60
C GLY A 53 -8.85 2.93 0.60
N PHE A 54 -8.58 3.67 1.66
CA PHE A 54 -7.37 4.50 1.78
C PHE A 54 -6.18 3.78 2.41
N CYS A 55 -6.35 2.57 2.94
CA CYS A 55 -5.25 1.74 3.45
C CYS A 55 -4.38 1.21 2.30
N GLY A 56 -3.68 2.10 1.62
CA GLY A 56 -2.92 1.82 0.40
C GLY A 56 -1.45 1.46 0.63
N ALA A 57 -0.90 1.70 1.81
CA ALA A 57 0.48 1.38 2.13
C ALA A 57 0.78 -0.11 1.96
N ASN A 58 1.99 -0.42 1.46
CA ASN A 58 2.50 -1.79 1.38
C ASN A 58 3.20 -2.15 2.70
N LEU A 59 2.56 -2.99 3.50
CA LEU A 59 3.08 -3.38 4.81
C LEU A 59 4.23 -4.39 4.74
N SER A 60 4.46 -5.04 3.59
CA SER A 60 5.51 -6.06 3.44
C SER A 60 6.88 -5.53 3.83
N LYS A 61 7.21 -4.29 3.45
CA LYS A 61 8.52 -3.70 3.72
C LYS A 61 8.76 -3.43 5.21
N MET A 62 7.72 -3.15 5.98
CA MET A 62 7.82 -2.99 7.43
C MET A 62 8.14 -4.32 8.13
N MET A 63 7.89 -5.46 7.48
CA MET A 63 8.27 -6.77 7.99
C MET A 63 9.78 -7.00 8.01
N ILE A 64 10.58 -6.20 7.30
CA ILE A 64 12.04 -6.24 7.40
C ILE A 64 12.48 -5.98 8.85
N GLU A 65 11.95 -4.94 9.45
CA GLU A 65 12.26 -4.60 10.85
C GLU A 65 11.53 -5.53 11.83
N ALA A 66 10.26 -5.84 11.57
CA ALA A 66 9.49 -6.76 12.41
C ALA A 66 10.11 -8.16 12.49
N SER A 67 10.72 -8.66 11.40
CA SER A 67 11.41 -9.95 11.38
C SER A 67 12.65 -10.02 12.27
N LYS A 68 13.20 -8.88 12.67
CA LYS A 68 14.35 -8.81 13.59
C LYS A 68 13.94 -8.87 15.06
N LEU A 69 12.66 -8.66 15.35
CA LEU A 69 12.12 -8.63 16.70
C LEU A 69 11.76 -10.05 17.18
N ASP A 70 11.67 -10.22 18.49
CA ASP A 70 11.20 -11.47 19.07
C ASP A 70 9.72 -11.70 18.79
N GLY A 71 9.35 -12.97 18.63
CA GLY A 71 7.98 -13.39 18.37
C GLY A 71 7.54 -13.19 16.93
N LYS A 72 6.33 -13.63 16.65
CA LYS A 72 5.70 -13.58 15.32
C LYS A 72 4.79 -12.35 15.22
N THR A 73 4.75 -11.74 14.05
CA THR A 73 3.89 -10.59 13.74
C THR A 73 2.76 -11.01 12.81
N MET A 74 1.51 -10.77 13.19
CA MET A 74 0.39 -10.80 12.25
C MET A 74 0.52 -9.60 11.33
N VAL A 75 0.46 -9.80 10.02
CA VAL A 75 0.50 -8.72 9.03
C VAL A 75 -0.64 -8.83 8.04
N CYS A 76 -1.32 -7.70 7.78
CA CYS A 76 -2.39 -7.61 6.80
C CYS A 76 -1.82 -7.28 5.43
N LEU A 77 -1.89 -8.21 4.49
CA LEU A 77 -1.37 -8.03 3.12
C LEU A 77 -2.48 -8.07 2.08
N LYS A 78 -2.51 -7.07 1.21
CA LYS A 78 -3.32 -7.06 -0.01
C LYS A 78 -2.71 -8.03 -1.04
N PRO A 79 -3.45 -8.47 -2.06
CA PRO A 79 -2.89 -9.34 -3.10
C PRO A 79 -1.57 -8.83 -3.67
N CYS A 80 -1.49 -7.54 -4.05
CA CYS A 80 -0.27 -6.95 -4.58
C CYS A 80 0.90 -6.90 -3.57
N ASP A 81 0.62 -6.79 -2.28
CA ASP A 81 1.64 -6.78 -1.23
C ASP A 81 2.29 -8.15 -1.07
N THR A 82 1.57 -9.24 -1.39
CA THR A 82 2.12 -10.60 -1.29
C THR A 82 3.21 -10.87 -2.33
N TYR A 83 3.16 -10.23 -3.50
CA TYR A 83 4.27 -10.26 -4.46
C TYR A 83 5.51 -9.59 -3.88
N SER A 84 5.32 -8.46 -3.21
CA SER A 84 6.41 -7.73 -2.53
C SER A 84 7.01 -8.55 -1.39
N PHE A 85 6.17 -9.23 -0.61
CA PHE A 85 6.63 -10.10 0.47
C PHE A 85 7.49 -11.26 -0.08
N ASN A 86 7.05 -11.89 -1.18
CA ASN A 86 7.84 -12.94 -1.84
C ASN A 86 9.17 -12.42 -2.39
N GLN A 87 9.22 -11.21 -2.92
CA GLN A 87 10.48 -10.58 -3.34
C GLN A 87 11.43 -10.41 -2.15
N LEU A 88 10.93 -9.92 -1.02
CA LEU A 88 11.73 -9.75 0.20
C LEU A 88 12.19 -11.09 0.79
N LEU A 89 11.38 -12.14 0.68
CA LEU A 89 11.79 -13.50 1.04
C LEU A 89 12.94 -14.00 0.16
N SER A 90 12.85 -13.82 -1.16
CA SER A 90 13.89 -14.22 -2.11
C SER A 90 15.22 -13.50 -1.85
N GLU A 91 15.17 -12.28 -1.35
CA GLU A 91 16.34 -11.48 -0.98
C GLU A 91 16.80 -11.69 0.48
N HIS A 92 16.20 -12.64 1.19
CA HIS A 92 16.49 -12.91 2.62
C HIS A 92 16.38 -11.66 3.50
N ARG A 93 15.41 -10.77 3.20
CA ARG A 93 15.17 -9.53 3.95
C ARG A 93 14.08 -9.67 5.01
N VAL A 94 13.20 -10.66 4.87
CA VAL A 94 12.17 -11.03 5.83
C VAL A 94 12.26 -12.51 6.16
N ASP A 95 11.79 -12.86 7.34
CA ASP A 95 11.72 -14.26 7.80
C ASP A 95 10.26 -14.71 7.77
N ARG A 96 9.97 -15.78 7.00
CA ARG A 96 8.61 -16.35 6.90
C ARG A 96 8.08 -16.83 8.25
N GLU A 97 8.95 -17.39 9.08
CA GLU A 97 8.57 -17.88 10.41
C GLU A 97 8.21 -16.77 11.40
N LYS A 98 8.61 -15.54 11.11
CA LYS A 98 8.27 -14.35 11.90
C LYS A 98 6.98 -13.66 11.45
N ALA A 99 6.31 -14.17 10.40
CA ALA A 99 5.10 -13.59 9.85
C ALA A 99 3.91 -14.54 9.96
N TYR A 100 2.79 -14.02 10.47
CA TYR A 100 1.47 -14.63 10.31
C TYR A 100 0.68 -13.75 9.33
N ILE A 101 0.52 -14.22 8.12
CA ILE A 101 -0.01 -13.40 7.03
C ILE A 101 -1.52 -13.57 6.92
N ILE A 102 -2.26 -12.49 7.18
CA ILE A 102 -3.67 -12.37 6.82
C ILE A 102 -3.75 -11.72 5.45
N GLY A 103 -4.13 -12.49 4.43
CA GLY A 103 -4.48 -11.98 3.13
C GLY A 103 -5.81 -11.24 3.20
N VAL A 104 -5.82 -9.94 2.93
CA VAL A 104 -7.03 -9.13 2.99
C VAL A 104 -7.57 -8.85 1.60
N GLY A 105 -8.88 -9.03 1.43
CA GLY A 105 -9.56 -8.75 0.17
C GLY A 105 -9.35 -7.30 -0.29
N CYS A 106 -9.31 -7.08 -1.59
CA CYS A 106 -9.05 -5.76 -2.17
C CYS A 106 -9.92 -5.51 -3.40
N LYS A 107 -10.60 -4.38 -3.45
CA LYS A 107 -11.34 -3.88 -4.62
C LYS A 107 -10.67 -2.68 -5.31
N GLY A 108 -9.40 -2.40 -5.00
CA GLY A 108 -8.69 -1.19 -5.40
C GLY A 108 -8.53 -0.22 -4.24
N LYS A 109 -7.58 0.70 -4.34
CA LYS A 109 -7.31 1.72 -3.32
C LYS A 109 -7.59 3.10 -3.88
N LEU A 110 -7.97 4.02 -3.00
CA LEU A 110 -8.46 5.35 -3.33
C LEU A 110 -7.32 6.37 -3.34
N ASP A 111 -7.51 7.40 -4.16
CA ASP A 111 -6.60 8.52 -4.35
C ASP A 111 -7.32 9.84 -3.99
N ILE A 112 -6.92 10.46 -2.90
CA ILE A 112 -7.51 11.72 -2.46
C ILE A 112 -7.28 12.85 -3.47
N GLU A 113 -6.19 12.84 -4.22
CA GLU A 113 -5.91 13.87 -5.21
C GLU A 113 -6.86 13.76 -6.41
N LYS A 114 -7.23 12.55 -6.84
CA LYS A 114 -8.30 12.37 -7.84
C LYS A 114 -9.63 12.90 -7.33
N ILE A 115 -9.99 12.57 -6.08
CA ILE A 115 -11.22 13.07 -5.44
C ILE A 115 -11.24 14.61 -5.43
N ARG A 116 -10.14 15.23 -5.04
CA ARG A 116 -9.99 16.70 -5.03
C ARG A 116 -10.04 17.29 -6.42
N SER A 117 -9.51 16.62 -7.44
CA SER A 117 -9.57 17.08 -8.84
C SER A 117 -11.00 17.10 -9.42
N MET A 118 -11.90 16.27 -8.86
CA MET A 118 -13.34 16.29 -9.16
C MET A 118 -14.10 17.43 -8.45
N GLY A 119 -13.40 18.35 -7.78
CA GLY A 119 -14.01 19.47 -7.07
C GLY A 119 -14.54 19.12 -5.67
N ILE A 120 -14.26 17.93 -5.16
CA ILE A 120 -14.68 17.48 -3.82
C ILE A 120 -13.62 17.90 -2.81
N ARG A 121 -13.91 19.00 -2.09
CA ARG A 121 -12.98 19.62 -1.13
C ARG A 121 -13.67 19.87 0.21
N GLY A 122 -12.90 20.19 1.25
CA GLY A 122 -13.43 20.44 2.58
C GLY A 122 -14.10 19.20 3.21
N ILE A 123 -13.56 18.03 2.92
CA ILE A 123 -14.09 16.72 3.32
C ILE A 123 -13.97 16.58 4.84
N ARG A 124 -15.08 16.26 5.50
CA ARG A 124 -15.16 15.98 6.94
C ARG A 124 -15.42 14.51 7.24
N LYS A 125 -16.18 13.82 6.37
CA LYS A 125 -16.51 12.41 6.50
C LYS A 125 -16.59 11.75 5.12
N ILE A 126 -16.17 10.50 5.05
CA ILE A 126 -16.25 9.67 3.83
C ILE A 126 -17.03 8.41 4.17
N GLU A 127 -18.01 8.08 3.34
CA GLU A 127 -18.78 6.83 3.40
C GLU A 127 -18.63 6.07 2.08
N GLY A 128 -18.73 4.74 2.12
CA GLY A 128 -18.56 3.89 0.93
C GLY A 128 -17.10 3.48 0.66
N ALA A 129 -16.15 3.90 1.50
CA ALA A 129 -14.75 3.51 1.36
C ALA A 129 -14.44 2.12 1.94
N SER A 130 -15.35 1.53 2.70
CA SER A 130 -15.20 0.17 3.26
C SER A 130 -15.22 -0.88 2.16
N LEU A 131 -14.51 -1.99 2.36
CA LEU A 131 -14.55 -3.15 1.47
C LEU A 131 -15.93 -3.83 1.40
N GLU A 132 -16.76 -3.59 2.40
CA GLU A 132 -18.07 -4.22 2.57
C GLU A 132 -19.19 -3.47 1.87
N ASP A 133 -18.94 -2.20 1.59
CA ASP A 133 -19.89 -1.42 0.84
C ASP A 133 -19.98 -2.00 -0.57
N ALA A 134 -21.09 -2.72 -0.83
CA ALA A 134 -21.46 -3.13 -2.18
C ALA A 134 -21.70 -1.92 -3.08
N ALA A 135 -21.80 -0.73 -2.49
CA ALA A 135 -21.95 0.52 -3.19
C ALA A 135 -20.64 0.89 -3.92
N ASP A 136 -20.73 0.97 -5.23
CA ASP A 136 -19.65 1.48 -6.08
C ASP A 136 -19.58 3.02 -6.04
N THR A 137 -20.15 3.64 -5.01
CA THR A 137 -20.27 5.10 -4.85
C THR A 137 -19.70 5.54 -3.50
N LEU A 138 -18.82 6.52 -3.57
CA LEU A 138 -18.34 7.25 -2.40
C LEU A 138 -19.23 8.44 -2.10
N LYS A 139 -19.54 8.67 -0.83
CA LYS A 139 -20.27 9.82 -0.32
C LYS A 139 -19.40 10.64 0.61
N PHE A 140 -19.41 11.95 0.42
CA PHE A 140 -18.56 12.87 1.16
C PHE A 140 -19.45 13.91 1.86
N LYS A 141 -19.29 14.03 3.18
CA LYS A 141 -19.79 15.19 3.90
C LYS A 141 -18.71 16.27 3.86
N THR A 142 -19.02 17.39 3.21
CA THR A 142 -18.09 18.50 3.05
C THR A 142 -18.61 19.76 3.72
N ALA A 143 -17.77 20.80 3.81
CA ALA A 143 -18.19 22.10 4.31
C ALA A 143 -19.30 22.74 3.46
N SER A 144 -19.40 22.39 2.17
CA SER A 144 -20.37 22.91 1.20
C SER A 144 -21.55 21.97 0.93
N GLY A 145 -21.74 20.92 1.75
CA GLY A 145 -22.82 19.94 1.61
C GLY A 145 -22.31 18.55 1.20
N GLU A 146 -23.25 17.69 0.82
CA GLU A 146 -22.91 16.33 0.39
C GLU A 146 -22.44 16.30 -1.06
N LYS A 147 -21.43 15.49 -1.34
CA LYS A 147 -20.89 15.21 -2.67
C LYS A 147 -20.74 13.71 -2.85
N THR A 148 -20.75 13.25 -4.09
CA THR A 148 -20.57 11.84 -4.43
C THR A 148 -19.66 11.67 -5.65
N CYS A 149 -19.00 10.53 -5.74
CA CYS A 149 -18.36 10.07 -6.99
C CYS A 149 -18.39 8.55 -7.06
N ALA A 150 -18.16 7.99 -8.24
CA ALA A 150 -17.99 6.55 -8.37
C ALA A 150 -16.66 6.13 -7.71
N TYR A 151 -16.67 4.95 -7.06
CA TYR A 151 -15.47 4.40 -6.42
C TYR A 151 -14.32 4.22 -7.44
N VAL A 152 -14.66 3.70 -8.62
CA VAL A 152 -13.70 3.46 -9.70
C VAL A 152 -13.00 4.74 -10.14
N ASP A 153 -13.73 5.87 -10.24
CA ASP A 153 -13.14 7.15 -10.65
C ASP A 153 -12.14 7.71 -9.64
N ALA A 154 -12.30 7.32 -8.38
CA ALA A 154 -11.42 7.73 -7.28
C ALA A 154 -10.25 6.78 -7.03
N MET A 155 -10.14 5.67 -7.76
CA MET A 155 -9.06 4.70 -7.54
C MET A 155 -7.69 5.21 -7.97
N LEU A 156 -6.65 4.74 -7.29
CA LEU A 156 -5.26 4.91 -7.71
C LEU A 156 -5.03 4.37 -9.12
N GLY A 157 -4.25 5.06 -9.94
CA GLY A 157 -3.94 4.65 -11.32
C GLY A 157 -3.44 3.21 -11.41
N ARG A 158 -2.57 2.80 -10.48
CA ARG A 158 -2.05 1.42 -10.43
C ARG A 158 -3.13 0.36 -10.17
N CYS A 159 -4.26 0.74 -9.59
CA CYS A 159 -5.36 -0.18 -9.32
C CYS A 159 -6.22 -0.43 -10.57
N HIS A 160 -6.31 0.53 -11.49
CA HIS A 160 -6.96 0.37 -12.80
C HIS A 160 -6.24 -0.64 -13.70
N VAL A 161 -4.93 -0.81 -13.53
CA VAL A 161 -4.09 -1.74 -14.30
C VAL A 161 -3.61 -2.92 -13.44
N CYS A 162 -4.35 -3.27 -12.41
CA CYS A 162 -3.96 -4.28 -11.43
C CYS A 162 -3.63 -5.63 -12.08
N LYS A 163 -2.49 -6.22 -11.71
CA LYS A 163 -2.04 -7.51 -12.22
C LYS A 163 -2.97 -8.67 -11.87
N GLY A 164 -3.58 -8.62 -10.68
CA GLY A 164 -4.48 -9.67 -10.22
C GLY A 164 -4.86 -9.47 -8.76
N LYS A 165 -5.84 -10.25 -8.34
CA LYS A 165 -6.47 -10.18 -7.01
C LYS A 165 -6.18 -11.41 -6.16
N GLU A 166 -5.32 -12.30 -6.64
CA GLU A 166 -4.93 -13.51 -5.91
C GLU A 166 -3.72 -13.26 -5.01
N HIS A 167 -3.83 -13.71 -3.77
CA HIS A 167 -2.72 -13.70 -2.83
C HIS A 167 -1.75 -14.82 -3.16
N GLN A 168 -0.46 -14.51 -3.17
CA GLN A 168 0.61 -15.47 -3.50
C GLN A 168 1.15 -16.20 -2.27
N ILE A 169 0.96 -15.62 -1.10
CA ILE A 169 1.39 -16.18 0.18
C ILE A 169 0.47 -15.67 1.28
N TYR A 170 0.00 -16.55 2.14
CA TYR A 170 -0.84 -16.22 3.29
C TYR A 170 -0.97 -17.43 4.24
N ASP A 171 -1.37 -17.19 5.47
CA ASP A 171 -1.82 -18.20 6.43
C ASP A 171 -3.34 -18.29 6.45
N GLU A 172 -4.03 -17.13 6.39
CA GLU A 172 -5.49 -17.03 6.30
C GLU A 172 -5.91 -15.96 5.29
N LEU A 173 -7.13 -16.09 4.77
CA LEU A 173 -7.77 -15.07 3.93
C LEU A 173 -8.98 -14.49 4.64
N ILE A 174 -9.08 -13.17 4.66
CA ILE A 174 -10.25 -12.44 5.15
C ILE A 174 -10.77 -11.51 4.07
N GLY A 175 -11.99 -11.75 3.65
CA GLY A 175 -12.63 -11.01 2.60
C GLY A 175 -12.22 -11.42 1.19
N GLU A 176 -13.13 -11.17 0.27
CA GLU A 176 -12.90 -11.44 -1.15
C GLU A 176 -12.35 -10.21 -1.87
N SER A 177 -11.46 -10.43 -2.81
CA SER A 177 -11.02 -9.40 -3.74
C SER A 177 -12.01 -9.27 -4.90
N LYS A 178 -12.27 -8.03 -5.32
CA LYS A 178 -13.05 -7.76 -6.54
C LYS A 178 -12.12 -7.31 -7.64
N ASP A 179 -12.32 -7.85 -8.83
CA ASP A 179 -11.63 -7.33 -10.01
C ASP A 179 -12.28 -5.99 -10.40
N THR A 180 -11.50 -4.93 -10.29
CA THR A 180 -11.90 -3.56 -10.64
C THR A 180 -11.02 -3.01 -11.76
N LYS A 181 -10.24 -3.87 -12.41
CA LYS A 181 -9.43 -3.50 -13.56
C LYS A 181 -10.35 -3.04 -14.70
N ASP A 182 -10.13 -1.84 -15.19
CA ASP A 182 -10.90 -1.20 -16.26
C ASP A 182 -10.03 -0.68 -17.40
N GLN A 183 -8.71 -0.86 -17.33
CA GLN A 183 -7.75 -0.40 -18.31
C GLN A 183 -6.80 -1.51 -18.72
N GLU A 184 -6.34 -1.46 -19.97
CA GLU A 184 -5.28 -2.33 -20.45
C GLU A 184 -3.96 -2.03 -19.71
N ARG A 185 -3.32 -3.10 -19.26
CA ARG A 185 -2.20 -3.01 -18.33
C ARG A 185 -1.00 -2.24 -18.86
N PHE A 186 -0.72 -2.35 -20.15
CA PHE A 186 0.51 -1.86 -20.76
C PHE A 186 0.33 -0.61 -21.61
N THR A 187 -0.86 -0.02 -21.66
CA THR A 187 -1.15 1.18 -22.46
C THR A 187 -0.15 2.32 -22.24
N GLU A 188 0.22 2.57 -21.00
CA GLU A 188 1.20 3.62 -20.64
C GLU A 188 2.62 3.24 -21.09
N VAL A 189 2.99 1.97 -21.00
CA VAL A 189 4.27 1.46 -21.51
C VAL A 189 4.34 1.64 -23.02
N GLU A 190 3.32 1.21 -23.75
CA GLU A 190 3.23 1.36 -25.22
C GLU A 190 3.32 2.82 -25.65
N ARG A 191 2.65 3.71 -24.91
CA ARG A 191 2.73 5.16 -25.16
C ARG A 191 4.17 5.69 -25.04
N ILE A 192 4.90 5.28 -24.01
CA ILE A 192 6.29 5.71 -23.80
C ILE A 192 7.23 5.06 -24.80
N GLU A 193 7.00 3.79 -25.15
CA GLU A 193 7.80 3.09 -26.15
C GLU A 193 7.65 3.67 -27.55
N ALA A 194 6.46 4.19 -27.88
CA ALA A 194 6.18 4.85 -29.16
C ALA A 194 6.87 6.23 -29.32
N MET A 195 7.37 6.82 -28.24
CA MET A 195 8.09 8.08 -28.29
C MET A 195 9.46 7.91 -28.98
N SER A 196 9.90 8.92 -29.74
CA SER A 196 11.27 9.02 -30.20
C SER A 196 12.25 9.09 -28.99
N PRO A 197 13.53 8.76 -29.17
CA PRO A 197 14.52 8.90 -28.08
C PRO A 197 14.56 10.29 -27.47
N GLN A 198 14.42 11.32 -28.27
CA GLN A 198 14.44 12.73 -27.83
C GLN A 198 13.20 13.07 -26.99
N GLU A 199 12.01 12.68 -27.44
CA GLU A 199 10.75 12.87 -26.71
C GLU A 199 10.76 12.10 -25.38
N ARG A 200 11.24 10.86 -25.39
CA ARG A 200 11.35 10.03 -24.19
C ARG A 200 12.32 10.63 -23.18
N PHE A 201 13.46 11.13 -23.65
CA PHE A 201 14.41 11.84 -22.78
C PHE A 201 13.79 13.09 -22.16
N ALA A 202 13.12 13.92 -22.96
CA ALA A 202 12.45 15.12 -22.48
C ALA A 202 11.32 14.80 -21.46
N TYR A 203 10.56 13.74 -21.73
CA TYR A 203 9.51 13.25 -20.83
C TYR A 203 10.11 12.88 -19.45
N PHE A 204 11.12 12.02 -19.40
CA PHE A 204 11.73 11.64 -18.13
C PHE A 204 12.45 12.78 -17.45
N GLN A 205 13.10 13.67 -18.19
CA GLN A 205 13.70 14.88 -17.62
C GLN A 205 12.65 15.76 -16.93
N SER A 206 11.48 15.94 -17.57
CA SER A 206 10.36 16.68 -16.97
C SER A 206 9.83 15.99 -15.71
N GLU A 207 9.62 14.67 -15.72
CA GLU A 207 9.14 13.94 -14.55
C GLU A 207 10.15 13.98 -13.38
N LEU A 208 11.43 13.81 -13.68
CA LEU A 208 12.50 13.85 -12.66
C LEU A 208 12.73 15.26 -12.10
N SER A 209 12.41 16.32 -12.85
CA SER A 209 12.51 17.71 -12.36
C SER A 209 11.58 18.02 -11.19
N LYS A 210 10.50 17.22 -11.03
CA LYS A 210 9.56 17.31 -9.91
C LYS A 210 10.11 16.70 -8.60
N CYS A 211 11.28 16.05 -8.66
CA CYS A 211 11.85 15.32 -7.52
C CYS A 211 12.39 16.28 -6.46
N ILE A 212 11.88 16.20 -5.24
CA ILE A 212 12.37 16.95 -4.07
C ILE A 212 13.36 16.16 -3.22
N ARG A 213 13.83 15.00 -3.70
CA ARG A 213 14.79 14.12 -3.02
C ARG A 213 14.37 13.62 -1.64
N CYS A 214 13.06 13.42 -1.43
CA CYS A 214 12.54 12.94 -0.14
C CYS A 214 12.73 11.44 0.11
N ASN A 215 13.22 10.67 -0.86
CA ASN A 215 13.43 9.22 -0.81
C ASN A 215 12.16 8.37 -0.61
N ALA A 216 10.97 8.95 -0.70
CA ALA A 216 9.71 8.21 -0.51
C ALA A 216 9.59 7.01 -1.48
N CYS A 217 9.94 7.20 -2.76
CA CYS A 217 9.94 6.13 -3.76
C CYS A 217 10.86 4.95 -3.36
N ARG A 218 12.05 5.24 -2.85
CA ARG A 218 12.99 4.23 -2.35
C ARG A 218 12.44 3.53 -1.10
N ASN A 219 11.86 4.29 -0.19
CA ASN A 219 11.39 3.76 1.09
C ASN A 219 10.19 2.81 0.94
N VAL A 220 9.34 3.00 -0.08
CA VAL A 220 8.17 2.14 -0.30
C VAL A 220 8.42 0.97 -1.26
N CYS A 221 9.47 1.03 -2.08
CA CYS A 221 9.74 0.01 -3.09
C CYS A 221 10.34 -1.26 -2.46
N PRO A 222 9.72 -2.44 -2.63
CA PRO A 222 10.25 -3.70 -2.11
C PRO A 222 11.56 -4.13 -2.77
N ALA A 223 11.83 -3.69 -4.01
CA ALA A 223 13.10 -3.93 -4.68
C ALA A 223 14.25 -3.07 -4.13
N CYS A 224 13.97 -2.04 -3.35
CA CYS A 224 14.96 -1.20 -2.66
C CYS A 224 15.16 -1.70 -1.22
N SER A 225 15.76 -2.87 -1.04
CA SER A 225 15.92 -3.53 0.24
C SER A 225 17.38 -3.58 0.75
N CYS A 226 18.31 -2.91 0.08
CA CYS A 226 19.71 -2.86 0.47
C CYS A 226 19.89 -2.36 1.91
N ARG A 227 20.77 -3.03 2.67
CA ARG A 227 21.11 -2.61 4.04
C ARG A 227 21.81 -1.25 4.08
N LYS A 228 22.63 -0.98 3.05
CA LYS A 228 23.31 0.29 2.83
C LYS A 228 23.19 0.64 1.35
N CYS A 229 22.61 1.80 1.08
CA CYS A 229 22.46 2.27 -0.30
C CYS A 229 23.77 2.87 -0.79
N VAL A 230 24.21 2.47 -1.97
CA VAL A 230 25.42 3.03 -2.61
C VAL A 230 25.30 4.53 -2.85
N PHE A 231 24.08 5.01 -3.12
CA PHE A 231 23.81 6.44 -3.34
C PHE A 231 23.81 7.29 -2.06
N ASP A 232 23.88 6.68 -0.89
CA ASP A 232 24.04 7.37 0.40
C ASP A 232 25.53 7.47 0.79
N SER A 233 26.45 7.02 -0.05
CA SER A 233 27.89 7.08 0.22
C SER A 233 28.46 8.40 -0.26
N ASN A 234 29.42 8.96 0.51
CA ASN A 234 30.19 10.14 0.10
C ASN A 234 31.12 9.87 -1.10
N LYS A 235 31.21 8.64 -1.56
CA LYS A 235 31.99 8.20 -2.71
C LYS A 235 31.21 8.24 -4.02
N PHE A 236 29.91 8.56 -3.96
CA PHE A 236 29.08 8.69 -5.15
C PHE A 236 29.54 9.90 -5.97
N ASP A 237 29.86 9.69 -7.22
CA ASP A 237 30.06 10.73 -8.20
C ASP A 237 29.24 10.45 -9.48
N SER A 238 29.31 11.32 -10.46
CA SER A 238 28.59 11.18 -11.73
C SER A 238 29.23 10.18 -12.71
N SER A 239 30.38 9.59 -12.37
CA SER A 239 31.04 8.62 -13.23
C SER A 239 30.32 7.26 -13.14
N GLN A 240 30.10 6.62 -14.30
CA GLN A 240 29.50 5.29 -14.35
C GLN A 240 30.35 4.24 -13.63
N LYS A 241 31.66 4.39 -13.65
CA LYS A 241 32.58 3.45 -13.04
C LYS A 241 32.46 3.45 -11.51
N ALA A 242 32.37 4.63 -10.88
CA ALA A 242 32.19 4.73 -9.44
C ALA A 242 30.85 4.09 -8.97
N ASN A 243 29.83 4.12 -9.82
CA ASN A 243 28.53 3.54 -9.52
C ASN A 243 28.50 2.02 -9.66
N VAL A 244 29.35 1.44 -10.50
CA VAL A 244 29.44 -0.02 -10.70
C VAL A 244 30.31 -0.69 -9.64
N ASP A 245 31.38 -0.01 -9.21
CA ASP A 245 32.36 -0.56 -8.26
C ASP A 245 31.97 -0.35 -6.79
N SER A 246 30.84 0.27 -6.52
CA SER A 246 30.32 0.52 -5.16
C SER A 246 29.13 -0.37 -4.82
#